data_56339d13266baa5862cd8c9c7e5f4c17
#
_entry.id   56339d13266baa5862cd8c9c7e5f4c17
#
_cell.length_a   1.000
_cell.length_b   1.000
_cell.length_c   1.000
_cell.angle_alpha   90.00
_cell.angle_beta   90.00
_cell.angle_gamma   90.00
#
_symmetry.space_group_name_H-M   'P 1'
#
loop_
_entity.id
_entity.type
_entity.pdbx_description
1 polymer ?
#
loop_
_entity_poly.entity_id
_entity_poly.type
_entity_poly.pdbx_seq_one_letter_code
_entity_poly.pdbx_strand_id
1 'polypeptide(L)'
;MTNRFSTLLLWRAMIALGVLSLVLLTGVVGMREARATLDVPQILVYQGRLTDASRITVTDGSFSMKFSLYTASSGGTPVWTAAGVVGSPTAVSVTVTDGIFTYNLGSGANAFDDELFEDNTTLYLGVTIGSDSEMTPRRQLG
;
A
#
# COMPACT_ATOMS: atom_id res chain seq x y z
N MET A 1 -6.98 -3.82 -77.37
CA MET A 1 -8.07 -3.56 -76.41
C MET A 1 -7.59 -3.98 -75.03
N THR A 2 -7.00 -3.11 -74.30
CA THR A 2 -6.38 -3.40 -73.01
C THR A 2 -7.43 -3.49 -71.93
N ASN A 3 -7.37 -4.56 -71.16
CA ASN A 3 -8.30 -5.06 -70.16
C ASN A 3 -8.47 -4.10 -68.98
N ARG A 4 -9.30 -3.06 -69.14
CA ARG A 4 -9.62 -2.12 -68.03
C ARG A 4 -10.42 -2.79 -66.89
N PHE A 5 -10.98 -3.96 -67.13
CA PHE A 5 -11.73 -4.68 -66.10
C PHE A 5 -10.84 -5.40 -65.08
N SER A 6 -9.64 -5.84 -65.47
CA SER A 6 -8.76 -6.55 -64.53
C SER A 6 -8.09 -5.62 -63.51
N THR A 7 -7.81 -4.36 -63.86
CA THR A 7 -7.20 -3.37 -62.97
C THR A 7 -8.17 -2.88 -61.91
N LEU A 8 -9.47 -2.72 -62.25
CA LEU A 8 -10.51 -2.33 -61.30
C LEU A 8 -10.81 -3.45 -60.28
N LEU A 9 -10.74 -4.72 -60.65
CA LEU A 9 -10.92 -5.85 -59.77
C LEU A 9 -9.75 -5.96 -58.77
N LEU A 10 -8.51 -5.80 -59.24
CA LEU A 10 -7.34 -5.82 -58.40
C LEU A 10 -7.30 -4.65 -57.40
N TRP A 11 -7.74 -3.47 -57.81
CA TRP A 11 -7.77 -2.32 -56.91
C TRP A 11 -8.82 -2.43 -55.82
N ARG A 12 -10.00 -3.00 -56.13
CA ARG A 12 -11.06 -3.32 -55.18
C ARG A 12 -10.62 -4.40 -54.17
N ALA A 13 -9.87 -5.40 -54.62
CA ALA A 13 -9.33 -6.44 -53.74
C ALA A 13 -8.26 -5.86 -52.80
N MET A 14 -7.38 -4.98 -53.25
CA MET A 14 -6.38 -4.31 -52.42
C MET A 14 -6.99 -3.41 -51.34
N ILE A 15 -8.06 -2.65 -51.70
CA ILE A 15 -8.77 -1.80 -50.73
C ILE A 15 -9.48 -2.67 -49.69
N ALA A 16 -10.11 -3.77 -50.06
CA ALA A 16 -10.77 -4.69 -49.14
C ALA A 16 -9.78 -5.35 -48.18
N LEU A 17 -8.60 -5.77 -48.65
CA LEU A 17 -7.53 -6.31 -47.82
C LEU A 17 -6.96 -5.26 -46.86
N GLY A 18 -6.78 -4.02 -47.31
CA GLY A 18 -6.30 -2.91 -46.50
C GLY A 18 -7.25 -2.54 -45.36
N VAL A 19 -8.56 -2.50 -45.63
CA VAL A 19 -9.60 -2.22 -44.63
C VAL A 19 -9.69 -3.37 -43.61
N LEU A 20 -9.61 -4.64 -44.06
CA LEU A 20 -9.63 -5.79 -43.17
C LEU A 20 -8.40 -5.83 -42.26
N SER A 21 -7.22 -5.47 -42.76
CA SER A 21 -5.97 -5.38 -41.97
C SER A 21 -6.05 -4.23 -40.94
N LEU A 22 -6.67 -3.10 -41.27
CA LEU A 22 -6.82 -1.97 -40.37
C LEU A 22 -7.82 -2.30 -39.22
N VAL A 23 -8.89 -3.03 -39.52
CA VAL A 23 -9.86 -3.47 -38.49
C VAL A 23 -9.26 -4.49 -37.53
N LEU A 24 -8.40 -5.39 -38.01
CA LEU A 24 -7.68 -6.35 -37.17
C LEU A 24 -6.63 -5.66 -36.29
N LEU A 25 -5.98 -4.58 -36.76
CA LEU A 25 -4.97 -3.86 -36.00
C LEU A 25 -5.59 -2.97 -34.90
N THR A 26 -6.81 -2.46 -35.10
CA THR A 26 -7.52 -1.66 -34.09
C THR A 26 -8.23 -2.51 -33.03
N GLY A 27 -8.47 -3.80 -33.32
CA GLY A 27 -9.12 -4.72 -32.37
C GLY A 27 -8.24 -5.22 -31.23
N VAL A 28 -6.92 -5.06 -31.32
CA VAL A 28 -5.95 -5.56 -30.30
C VAL A 28 -5.61 -4.51 -29.24
N VAL A 29 -5.99 -3.25 -29.42
CA VAL A 29 -5.61 -2.13 -28.51
C VAL A 29 -6.60 -1.90 -27.36
N GLY A 30 -7.58 -2.74 -27.14
CA GLY A 30 -8.71 -2.46 -26.25
C GLY A 30 -8.95 -3.37 -25.05
N MET A 31 -8.16 -4.41 -24.83
CA MET A 31 -8.29 -5.20 -23.60
C MET A 31 -7.46 -4.58 -22.48
N ARG A 32 -7.91 -3.45 -21.96
CA ARG A 32 -7.56 -3.07 -20.59
C ARG A 32 -8.33 -4.04 -19.70
N GLU A 33 -7.60 -4.93 -19.07
CA GLU A 33 -8.15 -5.68 -17.94
C GLU A 33 -8.66 -4.66 -16.93
N ALA A 34 -9.97 -4.54 -16.79
CA ALA A 34 -10.57 -3.85 -15.67
C ALA A 34 -10.25 -4.71 -14.43
N ARG A 35 -9.11 -4.50 -13.79
CA ARG A 35 -8.91 -4.96 -12.43
C ARG A 35 -9.94 -4.22 -11.60
N ALA A 36 -10.95 -4.93 -11.13
CA ALA A 36 -11.76 -4.46 -10.04
C ALA A 36 -10.81 -4.35 -8.83
N THR A 37 -10.35 -3.14 -8.54
CA THR A 37 -9.73 -2.85 -7.25
C THR A 37 -10.86 -3.03 -6.24
N LEU A 38 -10.86 -4.15 -5.54
CA LEU A 38 -11.63 -4.28 -4.31
C LEU A 38 -10.98 -3.28 -3.35
N ASP A 39 -11.62 -2.14 -3.17
CA ASP A 39 -11.23 -1.13 -2.19
C ASP A 39 -11.56 -1.69 -0.79
N VAL A 40 -10.75 -2.63 -0.35
CA VAL A 40 -10.82 -3.17 1.01
C VAL A 40 -10.03 -2.21 1.88
N PRO A 41 -10.64 -1.56 2.88
CA PRO A 41 -9.91 -0.68 3.79
C PRO A 41 -8.76 -1.46 4.44
N GLN A 42 -7.55 -1.11 4.10
CA GLN A 42 -6.35 -1.75 4.63
C GLN A 42 -6.03 -1.11 5.99
N ILE A 43 -6.65 -1.63 7.03
CA ILE A 43 -6.47 -1.15 8.41
C ILE A 43 -6.04 -2.33 9.27
N LEU A 44 -4.93 -2.15 9.99
CA LEU A 44 -4.47 -3.08 11.00
C LEU A 44 -4.73 -2.48 12.40
N VAL A 45 -5.60 -3.11 13.17
CA VAL A 45 -5.89 -2.70 14.55
C VAL A 45 -4.77 -3.19 15.46
N TYR A 46 -4.06 -2.27 16.08
CA TYR A 46 -3.02 -2.56 17.06
C TYR A 46 -3.47 -2.13 18.45
N GLN A 47 -3.50 -3.08 19.39
CA GLN A 47 -3.77 -2.83 20.79
C GLN A 47 -2.53 -3.15 21.63
N GLY A 48 -2.24 -2.26 22.59
CA GLY A 48 -1.12 -2.44 23.49
C GLY A 48 -1.46 -2.01 24.91
N ARG A 49 -0.62 -2.44 25.85
CA ARG A 49 -0.63 -1.97 27.22
C ARG A 49 0.59 -1.08 27.48
N LEU A 50 0.35 0.07 28.06
CA LEU A 50 1.39 1.03 28.41
C LEU A 50 1.61 1.05 29.92
N THR A 51 2.87 0.84 30.30
CA THR A 51 3.34 0.90 31.71
C THR A 51 4.57 1.79 31.79
N ASP A 52 4.85 2.32 32.96
CA ASP A 52 6.11 2.97 33.27
C ASP A 52 7.27 1.97 33.42
N ALA A 53 8.46 2.47 33.72
CA ALA A 53 9.66 1.65 33.93
C ALA A 53 9.54 0.70 35.13
N SER A 54 8.66 0.97 36.09
CA SER A 54 8.35 0.12 37.24
C SER A 54 7.27 -0.90 36.94
N ARG A 55 6.79 -1.01 35.69
CA ARG A 55 5.68 -1.86 35.23
C ARG A 55 4.32 -1.47 35.82
N ILE A 56 4.20 -0.25 36.33
CA ILE A 56 2.93 0.30 36.79
C ILE A 56 2.21 0.88 35.59
N THR A 57 0.90 0.63 35.52
CA THR A 57 0.04 1.21 34.49
C THR A 57 0.12 2.73 34.53
N VAL A 58 0.35 3.35 33.37
CA VAL A 58 0.35 4.81 33.26
C VAL A 58 -1.06 5.36 33.54
N THR A 59 -1.11 6.64 33.99
CA THR A 59 -2.38 7.36 34.14
C THR A 59 -3.05 7.57 32.80
N ASP A 60 -4.38 7.61 32.80
CA ASP A 60 -5.16 7.91 31.62
C ASP A 60 -4.76 9.24 31.00
N GLY A 61 -4.73 9.28 29.67
CA GLY A 61 -4.32 10.48 28.98
C GLY A 61 -3.99 10.25 27.50
N SER A 62 -3.48 11.30 26.90
CA SER A 62 -3.06 11.29 25.49
C SER A 62 -1.53 11.22 25.42
N PHE A 63 -1.04 10.26 24.70
CA PHE A 63 0.40 9.99 24.53
C PHE A 63 0.81 10.20 23.07
N SER A 64 1.94 10.85 22.87
CA SER A 64 2.58 10.97 21.57
C SER A 64 3.24 9.64 21.20
N MET A 65 2.81 8.97 20.15
CA MET A 65 3.36 7.70 19.72
C MET A 65 3.77 7.75 18.26
N LYS A 66 4.83 7.02 17.89
CA LYS A 66 5.23 6.79 16.50
C LYS A 66 5.12 5.31 16.20
N PHE A 67 4.58 4.98 15.05
CA PHE A 67 4.46 3.61 14.57
C PHE A 67 5.13 3.50 13.21
N SER A 68 5.98 2.50 13.04
CA SER A 68 6.64 2.23 11.76
C SER A 68 6.73 0.73 11.52
N LEU A 69 6.64 0.31 10.26
CA LEU A 69 6.81 -1.08 9.85
C LEU A 69 8.18 -1.29 9.24
N TYR A 70 8.76 -2.44 9.54
CA TYR A 70 10.08 -2.86 9.13
C TYR A 70 10.05 -4.30 8.59
N THR A 71 11.01 -4.64 7.76
CA THR A 71 11.23 -6.02 7.30
C THR A 71 12.15 -6.83 8.21
N ALA A 72 12.71 -6.20 9.25
CA ALA A 72 13.63 -6.82 10.21
C ALA A 72 13.18 -6.62 11.66
N SER A 73 13.41 -7.60 12.51
CA SER A 73 13.09 -7.58 13.96
C SER A 73 13.90 -6.56 14.74
N SER A 74 15.05 -6.09 14.19
CA SER A 74 15.89 -5.06 14.76
C SER A 74 16.68 -4.35 13.66
N GLY A 75 17.09 -3.08 13.90
CA GLY A 75 17.80 -2.29 12.90
C GLY A 75 16.99 -2.06 11.62
N GLY A 76 17.69 -1.75 10.53
CA GLY A 76 17.09 -1.53 9.22
C GLY A 76 16.31 -0.22 9.07
N THR A 77 15.85 0.04 7.85
CA THR A 77 15.03 1.20 7.50
C THR A 77 13.57 0.81 7.51
N PRO A 78 12.66 1.64 8.03
CA PRO A 78 11.23 1.35 7.94
C PRO A 78 10.77 1.34 6.47
N VAL A 79 9.78 0.52 6.18
CA VAL A 79 9.10 0.46 4.87
C VAL A 79 7.79 1.27 4.87
N TRP A 80 7.25 1.55 6.04
CA TRP A 80 6.05 2.38 6.23
C TRP A 80 6.06 3.06 7.61
N THR A 81 5.33 4.17 7.74
CA THR A 81 5.12 4.88 9.01
C THR A 81 3.71 5.46 9.08
N ALA A 82 3.11 5.50 10.27
CA ALA A 82 1.73 5.96 10.48
C ALA A 82 1.52 7.45 10.17
N ALA A 83 2.55 8.27 10.35
CA ALA A 83 2.53 9.69 10.01
C ALA A 83 3.95 10.20 9.73
N GLY A 84 4.06 11.26 8.94
CA GLY A 84 5.33 11.79 8.45
C GLY A 84 5.81 11.05 7.21
N VAL A 85 7.11 11.02 6.98
CA VAL A 85 7.73 10.32 5.85
C VAL A 85 8.55 9.13 6.34
N VAL A 86 8.69 8.11 5.52
CA VAL A 86 9.54 6.95 5.80
C VAL A 86 10.97 7.41 6.13
N GLY A 87 11.50 6.95 7.26
CA GLY A 87 12.79 7.40 7.80
C GLY A 87 12.72 8.64 8.70
N SER A 88 11.61 9.39 8.68
CA SER A 88 11.38 10.53 9.59
C SER A 88 9.91 10.53 10.08
N PRO A 89 9.52 9.54 10.92
CA PRO A 89 8.16 9.43 11.41
C PRO A 89 7.80 10.59 12.34
N THR A 90 6.61 11.15 12.16
CA THR A 90 6.01 12.09 13.12
C THR A 90 5.12 11.35 14.10
N ALA A 91 4.95 11.93 15.30
CA ALA A 91 4.12 11.34 16.33
C ALA A 91 2.64 11.57 16.03
N VAL A 92 1.82 10.59 16.38
CA VAL A 92 0.36 10.68 16.45
C VAL A 92 -0.08 10.70 17.92
N SER A 93 -1.20 11.33 18.20
CA SER A 93 -1.78 11.38 19.54
C SER A 93 -2.66 10.15 19.75
N VAL A 94 -2.37 9.36 20.78
CA VAL A 94 -3.08 8.13 21.11
C VAL A 94 -3.63 8.20 22.52
N THR A 95 -4.92 7.97 22.69
CA THR A 95 -5.56 7.92 24.01
C THR A 95 -5.27 6.59 24.69
N VAL A 96 -4.85 6.67 25.94
CA VAL A 96 -4.63 5.51 26.83
C VAL A 96 -5.64 5.59 27.95
N THR A 97 -6.35 4.49 28.21
CA THR A 97 -7.31 4.36 29.31
C THR A 97 -7.03 3.05 30.03
N ASP A 98 -6.90 3.10 31.36
CA ASP A 98 -6.51 1.95 32.18
C ASP A 98 -5.21 1.29 31.70
N GLY A 99 -4.31 2.10 31.12
CA GLY A 99 -3.08 1.63 30.51
C GLY A 99 -3.23 0.89 29.17
N ILE A 100 -4.43 0.80 28.62
CA ILE A 100 -4.70 0.17 27.33
C ILE A 100 -4.86 1.25 26.27
N PHE A 101 -4.28 1.03 25.11
CA PHE A 101 -4.51 1.84 23.93
C PHE A 101 -4.83 0.97 22.73
N THR A 102 -5.56 1.54 21.78
CA THR A 102 -5.82 0.97 20.48
C THR A 102 -5.51 2.00 19.42
N TYR A 103 -4.81 1.61 18.38
CA TYR A 103 -4.52 2.45 17.23
C TYR A 103 -4.76 1.69 15.92
N ASN A 104 -5.42 2.35 14.99
CA ASN A 104 -5.73 1.80 13.67
C ASN A 104 -4.63 2.23 12.69
N LEU A 105 -3.64 1.37 12.48
CA LEU A 105 -2.60 1.57 11.49
C LEU A 105 -3.21 1.58 10.09
N GLY A 106 -2.77 2.48 9.23
CA GLY A 106 -3.31 2.64 7.87
C GLY A 106 -4.54 3.55 7.77
N SER A 107 -5.20 3.93 8.90
CA SER A 107 -6.37 4.82 8.87
C SER A 107 -6.03 6.31 9.05
N GLY A 108 -4.76 6.63 9.34
CA GLY A 108 -4.30 7.98 9.64
C GLY A 108 -3.78 8.75 8.43
N ALA A 109 -2.72 9.54 8.63
CA ALA A 109 -2.11 10.36 7.59
C ALA A 109 -1.52 9.53 6.45
N ASN A 110 -1.02 8.33 6.75
CA ASN A 110 -0.47 7.40 5.77
C ASN A 110 -1.32 6.12 5.74
N ALA A 111 -2.02 5.90 4.64
CA ALA A 111 -2.68 4.64 4.35
C ALA A 111 -1.63 3.55 4.05
N PHE A 112 -2.04 2.29 4.08
CA PHE A 112 -1.21 1.22 3.53
C PHE A 112 -1.34 1.21 2.01
N ASP A 113 -0.23 0.98 1.32
CA ASP A 113 -0.22 0.66 -0.10
C ASP A 113 -0.44 -0.85 -0.28
N ASP A 114 -1.11 -1.25 -1.37
CA ASP A 114 -1.40 -2.66 -1.66
C ASP A 114 -0.12 -3.50 -1.70
N GLU A 115 0.96 -2.95 -2.26
CA GLU A 115 2.25 -3.61 -2.39
C GLU A 115 2.94 -3.85 -1.04
N LEU A 116 2.60 -3.11 0.01
CA LEU A 116 3.27 -3.24 1.31
C LEU A 116 3.22 -4.66 1.86
N PHE A 117 2.07 -5.33 1.71
CA PHE A 117 1.85 -6.69 2.19
C PHE A 117 2.12 -7.75 1.11
N GLU A 118 2.04 -7.38 -0.17
CA GLU A 118 2.37 -8.27 -1.29
C GLU A 118 3.89 -8.48 -1.39
N ASP A 119 4.67 -7.42 -1.23
CA ASP A 119 6.13 -7.45 -1.35
C ASP A 119 6.84 -7.95 -0.08
N ASN A 120 6.16 -7.95 1.06
CA ASN A 120 6.77 -8.27 2.34
C ASN A 120 6.04 -9.40 3.05
N THR A 121 6.60 -10.60 3.02
CA THR A 121 6.05 -11.79 3.69
C THR A 121 6.08 -11.72 5.22
N THR A 122 6.93 -10.87 5.78
CA THR A 122 7.07 -10.68 7.23
C THR A 122 7.34 -9.22 7.53
N LEU A 123 6.51 -8.64 8.38
CA LEU A 123 6.63 -7.27 8.85
C LEU A 123 6.75 -7.23 10.37
N TYR A 124 7.47 -6.24 10.87
CA TYR A 124 7.68 -5.98 12.29
C TYR A 124 7.24 -4.56 12.62
N LEU A 125 6.41 -4.43 13.63
CA LEU A 125 5.96 -3.13 14.14
C LEU A 125 6.95 -2.60 15.17
N GLY A 126 7.54 -1.46 14.89
CA GLY A 126 8.28 -0.62 15.83
C GLY A 126 7.36 0.46 16.41
N VAL A 127 7.42 0.64 17.70
CA VAL A 127 6.65 1.64 18.45
C VAL A 127 7.60 2.50 19.27
N THR A 128 7.44 3.81 19.19
CA THR A 128 8.17 4.78 19.99
C THR A 128 7.17 5.66 20.75
N ILE A 129 7.40 5.89 22.03
CA ILE A 129 6.49 6.67 22.87
C ILE A 129 7.24 7.93 23.34
N GLY A 130 6.65 9.09 23.08
CA GLY A 130 7.23 10.38 23.41
C GLY A 130 8.63 10.56 22.80
N SER A 131 9.61 10.79 23.66
CA SER A 131 11.03 10.93 23.33
C SER A 131 11.85 9.69 23.62
N ASP A 132 11.23 8.59 24.04
CA ASP A 132 11.93 7.34 24.37
C ASP A 132 12.53 6.70 23.13
N SER A 133 13.39 5.71 23.34
CA SER A 133 13.88 4.85 22.27
C SER A 133 12.75 3.95 21.76
N GLU A 134 12.88 3.48 20.52
CA GLU A 134 11.95 2.48 19.97
C GLU A 134 11.90 1.24 20.87
N MET A 135 10.70 0.74 21.13
CA MET A 135 10.48 -0.45 21.96
C MET A 135 11.11 -1.69 21.30
N THR A 136 11.81 -2.46 22.11
CA THR A 136 12.45 -3.71 21.68
C THR A 136 12.01 -4.89 22.54
N PRO A 137 11.84 -6.09 21.96
CA PRO A 137 11.87 -6.39 20.52
C PRO A 137 10.65 -5.83 19.77
N ARG A 138 10.80 -5.58 18.47
CA ARG A 138 9.67 -5.25 17.61
C ARG A 138 8.66 -6.39 17.58
N ARG A 139 7.39 -6.05 17.43
CA ARG A 139 6.32 -7.03 17.31
C ARG A 139 6.21 -7.52 15.87
N GLN A 140 6.37 -8.82 15.65
CA GLN A 140 6.09 -9.44 14.35
C GLN A 140 4.59 -9.37 14.05
N LEU A 141 4.25 -9.01 12.82
CA LEU A 141 2.91 -8.98 12.25
C LEU A 141 2.79 -10.09 11.21
N GLY A 142 1.85 -10.97 11.35
CA GLY A 142 1.50 -12.01 10.40
C GLY A 142 2.47 -13.18 10.36
#